data_07856033a5ffe910ef1ae620fcb29a12
#
_entry.id   07856033a5ffe910ef1ae620fcb29a12
#
_cell.length_a   1.000
_cell.length_b   1.000
_cell.length_c   1.000
_cell.angle_alpha   90.00
_cell.angle_beta   90.00
_cell.angle_gamma   90.00
#
_symmetry.space_group_name_H-M   'P 1'
#
loop_
_entity.id
_entity.type
_entity.pdbx_description
1 polymer ?
#
loop_
_entity_poly.entity_id
_entity_poly.type
_entity_poly.pdbx_seq_one_letter_code
_entity_poly.pdbx_strand_id
1 'polypeptide(L)'
;MPLVVNESSQFRARTAAQSGLKETGVNISARSQQASTDRLNSHVIGESAAIREVLALATQVATSRSVTVLLVGETGTGKELFARGLHAASTRAAEPFVAINCAAIPETLLESELFGHEPGAFTDARALKRGLFEVAGAGTIFLDEVGELPLKLQAKLLRVVEDRRFRRLGGSEERTLSARIVAGTNMLLETAVAENRFRADLFYRLNVARLELPPLRERAGDIPILARFFVQRHAETEGREDLRLAADSVAALERHRWPGNIRELKNVIERAAVVCTGDVIQPHHLSLQRRSFVPLLETPAGAMIRIPSEGKSLQAIVDEAIHTTIGLTGGNLSAAARILGISRPTLMRKLRDEGSVRRTILASS
;
A
#
# COMPACT_ATOMS: atom_id res chain seq x y z
N MET A 1 42.15 67.01 26.40
CA MET A 1 41.29 66.08 27.17
C MET A 1 40.38 65.39 26.17
N PRO A 2 40.53 64.11 25.84
CA PRO A 2 39.60 63.39 24.99
C PRO A 2 38.53 62.74 25.86
N LEU A 3 37.27 62.84 25.36
CA LEU A 3 36.06 62.21 25.90
C LEU A 3 36.15 60.69 25.83
N VAL A 4 35.99 60.03 26.99
CA VAL A 4 35.84 58.59 27.15
C VAL A 4 34.43 58.24 26.65
N VAL A 5 34.34 57.59 25.48
CA VAL A 5 33.10 57.01 25.00
C VAL A 5 32.86 55.69 25.71
N ASN A 6 31.73 55.58 26.37
CA ASN A 6 31.29 54.49 27.23
C ASN A 6 30.97 53.22 26.41
N GLU A 7 31.89 52.24 26.40
CA GLU A 7 31.79 50.96 25.70
C GLU A 7 30.63 50.07 26.19
N SER A 8 30.08 50.38 27.37
CA SER A 8 28.98 49.59 27.96
C SER A 8 27.62 49.74 27.24
N SER A 9 27.40 50.82 26.49
CA SER A 9 26.14 51.04 25.75
C SER A 9 26.12 50.28 24.42
N GLN A 10 27.26 50.04 23.77
CA GLN A 10 27.33 49.26 22.51
C GLN A 10 27.23 47.75 22.74
N PHE A 11 27.65 47.25 23.89
CA PHE A 11 27.52 45.84 24.25
C PHE A 11 26.08 45.44 24.53
N ARG A 12 25.29 46.30 25.21
CA ARG A 12 23.85 46.10 25.47
C ARG A 12 23.00 46.17 24.20
N ALA A 13 23.33 47.06 23.27
CA ALA A 13 22.60 47.18 21.99
C ALA A 13 22.86 45.96 21.07
N ARG A 14 24.08 45.37 21.07
CA ARG A 14 24.40 44.15 20.31
C ARG A 14 23.73 42.92 20.90
N THR A 15 23.61 42.78 22.21
CA THR A 15 22.95 41.66 22.87
C THR A 15 21.44 41.67 22.67
N ALA A 16 20.81 42.88 22.72
CA ALA A 16 19.39 43.03 22.44
C ALA A 16 19.02 42.78 20.97
N ALA A 17 19.87 43.19 20.02
CA ALA A 17 19.67 42.88 18.60
C ALA A 17 19.83 41.37 18.28
N GLN A 18 20.73 40.68 18.98
CA GLN A 18 20.91 39.22 18.80
C GLN A 18 19.79 38.39 19.46
N SER A 19 19.20 38.86 20.59
CA SER A 19 18.04 38.20 21.20
C SER A 19 16.77 38.41 20.36
N GLY A 20 16.53 39.60 19.84
CA GLY A 20 15.38 39.88 18.97
C GLY A 20 15.43 39.12 17.62
N LEU A 21 16.62 38.87 17.06
CA LEU A 21 16.81 38.06 15.86
C LEU A 21 16.59 36.54 16.10
N LYS A 22 16.90 36.08 17.33
CA LYS A 22 16.61 34.66 17.71
C LYS A 22 15.12 34.43 17.94
N GLU A 23 14.42 35.35 18.60
CA GLU A 23 12.96 35.23 18.84
C GLU A 23 12.14 35.35 17.57
N THR A 24 12.51 36.22 16.62
CA THR A 24 11.88 36.30 15.31
C THR A 24 12.14 35.04 14.45
N GLY A 25 13.34 34.49 14.48
CA GLY A 25 13.70 33.26 13.76
C GLY A 25 12.96 32.01 14.26
N VAL A 26 12.81 31.86 15.58
CA VAL A 26 12.04 30.77 16.20
C VAL A 26 10.55 30.87 15.85
N ASN A 27 9.97 32.09 15.85
CA ASN A 27 8.57 32.31 15.50
C ASN A 27 8.26 32.05 14.02
N ILE A 28 9.18 32.38 13.11
CA ILE A 28 9.04 32.11 11.67
C ILE A 28 9.12 30.59 11.40
N SER A 29 10.06 29.89 12.04
CA SER A 29 10.20 28.44 11.91
C SER A 29 8.97 27.69 12.43
N ALA A 30 8.43 28.06 13.60
CA ALA A 30 7.23 27.47 14.17
C ALA A 30 5.99 27.70 13.28
N ARG A 31 5.81 28.90 12.74
CA ARG A 31 4.72 29.23 11.82
C ARG A 31 4.82 28.46 10.50
N SER A 32 6.02 28.28 9.95
CA SER A 32 6.21 27.52 8.72
C SER A 32 5.96 26.02 8.94
N GLN A 33 6.34 25.47 10.09
CA GLN A 33 6.02 24.08 10.46
C GLN A 33 4.53 23.87 10.65
N GLN A 34 3.84 24.80 11.34
CA GLN A 34 2.39 24.72 11.51
C GLN A 34 1.67 24.74 10.15
N ALA A 35 2.03 25.66 9.26
CA ALA A 35 1.45 25.71 7.91
C ALA A 35 1.70 24.44 7.10
N SER A 36 2.86 23.79 7.27
CA SER A 36 3.17 22.51 6.63
C SER A 36 2.30 21.38 7.22
N THR A 37 2.12 21.35 8.53
CA THR A 37 1.24 20.39 9.20
C THR A 37 -0.21 20.54 8.76
N ASP A 38 -0.73 21.76 8.68
CA ASP A 38 -2.11 22.03 8.24
C ASP A 38 -2.34 21.57 6.79
N ARG A 39 -1.37 21.80 5.90
CA ARG A 39 -1.43 21.33 4.51
C ARG A 39 -1.38 19.80 4.41
N LEU A 40 -0.57 19.13 5.23
CA LEU A 40 -0.52 17.67 5.27
C LEU A 40 -1.86 17.11 5.77
N ASN A 41 -2.39 17.67 6.86
CA ASN A 41 -3.66 17.26 7.47
C ASN A 41 -4.87 17.48 6.53
N SER A 42 -4.81 18.44 5.61
CA SER A 42 -5.89 18.64 4.63
C SER A 42 -6.03 17.50 3.63
N HIS A 43 -5.00 16.67 3.48
CA HIS A 43 -4.99 15.50 2.57
C HIS A 43 -5.20 14.17 3.29
N VAL A 44 -4.95 14.11 4.61
CA VAL A 44 -4.99 12.88 5.40
C VAL A 44 -6.02 13.02 6.50
N ILE A 45 -7.10 12.26 6.40
CA ILE A 45 -8.18 12.27 7.38
C ILE A 45 -7.89 11.23 8.46
N GLY A 46 -7.90 11.65 9.72
CA GLY A 46 -7.74 10.79 10.89
C GLY A 46 -7.13 11.50 12.09
N GLU A 47 -7.49 11.01 13.27
CA GLU A 47 -7.09 11.56 14.57
C GLU A 47 -6.52 10.50 15.52
N SER A 48 -6.43 9.25 15.08
CA SER A 48 -5.86 8.17 15.90
C SER A 48 -4.38 8.43 16.22
N ALA A 49 -3.90 7.91 17.35
CA ALA A 49 -2.51 8.06 17.76
C ALA A 49 -1.55 7.55 16.68
N ALA A 50 -1.85 6.39 16.09
CA ALA A 50 -1.04 5.77 15.07
C ALA A 50 -0.84 6.66 13.83
N ILE A 51 -1.90 7.34 13.33
CA ILE A 51 -1.74 8.23 12.18
C ILE A 51 -1.08 9.55 12.56
N ARG A 52 -1.30 10.06 13.78
CA ARG A 52 -0.65 11.30 14.26
C ARG A 52 0.87 11.15 14.35
N GLU A 53 1.37 10.00 14.80
CA GLU A 53 2.80 9.72 14.84
C GLU A 53 3.42 9.79 13.44
N VAL A 54 2.78 9.16 12.45
CA VAL A 54 3.24 9.20 11.05
C VAL A 54 3.20 10.61 10.48
N LEU A 55 2.13 11.38 10.78
CA LEU A 55 2.00 12.77 10.36
C LEU A 55 3.07 13.68 10.97
N ALA A 56 3.44 13.46 12.23
CA ALA A 56 4.51 14.20 12.90
C ALA A 56 5.87 13.96 12.21
N LEU A 57 6.21 12.70 11.91
CA LEU A 57 7.41 12.35 11.16
C LEU A 57 7.37 12.93 9.73
N ALA A 58 6.23 12.83 9.07
CA ALA A 58 6.04 13.35 7.72
C ALA A 58 6.26 14.86 7.65
N THR A 59 5.79 15.62 8.64
CA THR A 59 6.01 17.07 8.72
C THR A 59 7.50 17.43 8.81
N GLN A 60 8.28 16.67 9.59
CA GLN A 60 9.73 16.85 9.66
C GLN A 60 10.41 16.56 8.32
N VAL A 61 10.01 15.48 7.67
CA VAL A 61 10.57 15.05 6.38
C VAL A 61 10.12 15.99 5.25
N ALA A 62 8.92 16.58 5.31
CA ALA A 62 8.38 17.45 4.25
C ALA A 62 9.27 18.66 3.96
N THR A 63 9.91 19.23 4.97
CA THR A 63 10.80 20.39 4.84
C THR A 63 12.12 20.09 4.13
N SER A 64 12.52 18.81 4.07
CA SER A 64 13.75 18.39 3.39
C SER A 64 13.56 18.42 1.86
N ARG A 65 14.51 19.05 1.16
CA ARG A 65 14.44 19.21 -0.30
C ARG A 65 14.85 17.98 -1.10
N SER A 66 15.70 17.11 -0.55
CA SER A 66 16.41 16.07 -1.31
C SER A 66 16.19 14.65 -0.78
N VAL A 67 15.63 14.50 0.41
CA VAL A 67 15.44 13.18 1.03
C VAL A 67 14.40 12.37 0.27
N THR A 68 14.81 11.16 -0.14
CA THR A 68 13.89 10.15 -0.67
C THR A 68 13.02 9.61 0.45
N VAL A 69 11.72 9.48 0.19
CA VAL A 69 10.74 8.97 1.16
C VAL A 69 10.20 7.64 0.68
N LEU A 70 10.19 6.66 1.55
CA LEU A 70 9.57 5.36 1.34
C LEU A 70 8.29 5.27 2.17
N LEU A 71 7.14 5.23 1.50
CA LEU A 71 5.82 4.99 2.10
C LEU A 71 5.53 3.50 2.09
N VAL A 72 5.47 2.88 3.26
CA VAL A 72 5.11 1.47 3.41
C VAL A 72 3.71 1.38 3.98
N GLY A 73 2.89 0.48 3.47
CA GLY A 73 1.54 0.26 3.99
C GLY A 73 0.71 -0.62 3.09
N GLU A 74 -0.24 -1.32 3.66
CA GLU A 74 -1.15 -2.21 2.95
C GLU A 74 -1.87 -1.50 1.80
N THR A 75 -2.35 -2.29 0.85
CA THR A 75 -3.19 -1.77 -0.23
C THR A 75 -4.43 -1.06 0.34
N GLY A 76 -4.71 0.14 -0.17
CA GLY A 76 -5.89 0.91 0.25
C GLY A 76 -5.71 1.76 1.52
N THR A 77 -4.51 1.85 2.10
CA THR A 77 -4.21 2.72 3.27
C THR A 77 -4.13 4.21 2.93
N GLY A 78 -4.08 4.56 1.64
CA GLY A 78 -4.04 5.96 1.19
C GLY A 78 -2.64 6.49 0.89
N LYS A 79 -1.67 5.65 0.53
CA LYS A 79 -0.28 6.03 0.20
C LYS A 79 -0.20 7.22 -0.77
N GLU A 80 -0.99 7.22 -1.84
CA GLU A 80 -0.97 8.32 -2.82
C GLU A 80 -1.47 9.65 -2.22
N LEU A 81 -2.58 9.63 -1.46
CA LEU A 81 -3.09 10.84 -0.79
C LEU A 81 -2.07 11.37 0.22
N PHE A 82 -1.40 10.47 0.93
CA PHE A 82 -0.32 10.83 1.85
C PHE A 82 0.87 11.46 1.12
N ALA A 83 1.27 10.91 -0.03
CA ALA A 83 2.34 11.48 -0.87
C ALA A 83 1.96 12.88 -1.40
N ARG A 84 0.69 13.09 -1.80
CA ARG A 84 0.16 14.40 -2.19
C ARG A 84 0.19 15.40 -1.03
N GLY A 85 -0.21 14.98 0.18
CA GLY A 85 -0.11 15.79 1.38
C GLY A 85 1.34 16.16 1.72
N LEU A 86 2.27 15.20 1.61
CA LEU A 86 3.70 15.43 1.81
C LEU A 86 4.26 16.45 0.79
N HIS A 87 3.83 16.38 -0.47
CA HIS A 87 4.18 17.36 -1.50
C HIS A 87 3.60 18.74 -1.16
N ALA A 88 2.32 18.83 -0.81
CA ALA A 88 1.65 20.10 -0.45
C ALA A 88 2.27 20.76 0.79
N ALA A 89 2.79 19.97 1.73
CA ALA A 89 3.49 20.44 2.92
C ALA A 89 4.96 20.84 2.67
N SER A 90 5.50 20.52 1.50
CA SER A 90 6.91 20.76 1.15
C SER A 90 7.15 22.16 0.58
N THR A 91 8.42 22.52 0.43
CA THR A 91 8.84 23.74 -0.29
C THR A 91 8.59 23.71 -1.80
N ARG A 92 8.10 22.57 -2.32
CA ARG A 92 7.83 22.31 -3.74
C ARG A 92 6.32 22.28 -4.04
N ALA A 93 5.46 22.73 -3.11
CA ALA A 93 4.01 22.66 -3.21
C ALA A 93 3.41 23.35 -4.45
N ALA A 94 4.11 24.33 -5.03
CA ALA A 94 3.71 25.04 -6.26
C ALA A 94 4.17 24.31 -7.55
N GLU A 95 5.05 23.33 -7.42
CA GLU A 95 5.63 22.57 -8.52
C GLU A 95 4.75 21.35 -8.88
N PRO A 96 4.97 20.68 -10.02
CA PRO A 96 4.18 19.52 -10.40
C PRO A 96 4.30 18.36 -9.41
N PHE A 97 3.16 17.68 -9.14
CA PHE A 97 3.11 16.36 -8.51
C PHE A 97 2.74 15.33 -9.57
N VAL A 98 3.66 14.41 -9.85
CA VAL A 98 3.49 13.35 -10.84
C VAL A 98 3.43 12.01 -10.11
N ALA A 99 2.36 11.25 -10.32
CA ALA A 99 2.19 9.90 -9.74
C ALA A 99 2.15 8.85 -10.85
N ILE A 100 2.78 7.71 -10.60
CA ILE A 100 2.71 6.54 -11.46
C ILE A 100 2.58 5.29 -10.59
N ASN A 101 1.66 4.40 -10.98
CA ASN A 101 1.56 3.08 -10.38
C ASN A 101 2.35 2.09 -11.25
N CYS A 102 3.45 1.57 -10.69
CA CYS A 102 4.38 0.68 -11.41
C CYS A 102 3.77 -0.69 -11.72
N ALA A 103 2.78 -1.14 -10.95
CA ALA A 103 2.08 -2.40 -11.18
C ALA A 103 0.99 -2.31 -12.26
N ALA A 104 0.50 -1.09 -12.57
CA ALA A 104 -0.61 -0.91 -13.50
C ALA A 104 -0.19 -0.82 -14.98
N ILE A 105 1.10 -0.68 -15.26
CA ILE A 105 1.64 -0.46 -16.60
C ILE A 105 2.50 -1.65 -17.02
N PRO A 106 2.30 -2.20 -18.23
CA PRO A 106 3.16 -3.26 -18.76
C PRO A 106 4.65 -2.84 -18.76
N GLU A 107 5.55 -3.78 -18.44
CA GLU A 107 7.00 -3.54 -18.31
C GLU A 107 7.59 -2.78 -19.52
N THR A 108 7.20 -3.17 -20.73
CA THR A 108 7.68 -2.57 -21.99
C THR A 108 7.31 -1.09 -22.15
N LEU A 109 6.17 -0.68 -21.57
CA LEU A 109 5.72 0.70 -21.61
C LEU A 109 6.22 1.51 -20.41
N LEU A 110 6.36 0.87 -19.25
CA LEU A 110 6.74 1.54 -18.00
C LEU A 110 8.09 2.26 -18.12
N GLU A 111 9.04 1.65 -18.81
CA GLU A 111 10.34 2.27 -19.06
C GLU A 111 10.21 3.55 -19.89
N SER A 112 9.42 3.50 -20.96
CA SER A 112 9.14 4.65 -21.80
C SER A 112 8.34 5.74 -21.08
N GLU A 113 7.42 5.36 -20.18
CA GLU A 113 6.69 6.34 -19.35
C GLU A 113 7.63 7.07 -18.39
N LEU A 114 8.48 6.34 -17.66
CA LEU A 114 9.39 6.92 -16.67
C LEU A 114 10.47 7.81 -17.30
N PHE A 115 11.18 7.29 -18.31
CA PHE A 115 12.39 7.91 -18.86
C PHE A 115 12.13 8.71 -20.13
N GLY A 116 11.03 8.46 -20.85
CA GLY A 116 10.80 8.99 -22.18
C GLY A 116 11.57 8.22 -23.26
N HIS A 117 11.35 8.58 -24.51
CA HIS A 117 12.07 8.00 -25.64
C HIS A 117 12.34 9.02 -26.75
N GLU A 118 13.42 8.80 -27.47
CA GLU A 118 13.72 9.46 -28.72
C GLU A 118 13.03 8.74 -29.89
N PRO A 119 12.79 9.45 -31.02
CA PRO A 119 12.28 8.80 -32.24
C PRO A 119 13.17 7.64 -32.65
N GLY A 120 12.57 6.47 -32.97
CA GLY A 120 13.32 5.28 -33.39
C GLY A 120 13.89 4.44 -32.25
N ALA A 121 13.62 4.74 -30.99
CA ALA A 121 14.10 3.96 -29.85
C ALA A 121 13.56 2.51 -29.83
N PHE A 122 12.38 2.28 -30.39
CA PHE A 122 11.76 0.97 -30.61
C PHE A 122 10.78 1.06 -31.80
N THR A 123 10.22 -0.05 -32.26
CA THR A 123 9.46 -0.18 -33.51
C THR A 123 8.34 0.87 -33.65
N ASP A 124 7.65 1.23 -32.53
CA ASP A 124 6.54 2.18 -32.54
C ASP A 124 6.91 3.58 -32.04
N ALA A 125 8.18 3.85 -31.78
CA ALA A 125 8.67 5.15 -31.31
C ALA A 125 8.76 6.15 -32.47
N ARG A 126 7.62 6.61 -33.02
CA ARG A 126 7.54 7.52 -34.18
C ARG A 126 7.83 8.97 -33.82
N ALA A 127 7.59 9.37 -32.59
CA ALA A 127 7.76 10.73 -32.11
C ALA A 127 8.53 10.77 -30.79
N LEU A 128 9.14 11.90 -30.48
CA LEU A 128 9.75 12.14 -29.18
C LEU A 128 8.69 12.12 -28.08
N LYS A 129 8.97 11.41 -26.97
CA LYS A 129 8.15 11.43 -25.75
C LYS A 129 8.96 11.86 -24.54
N ARG A 130 8.47 12.87 -23.83
CA ARG A 130 9.04 13.26 -22.52
C ARG A 130 8.63 12.25 -21.46
N GLY A 131 9.60 11.79 -20.66
CA GLY A 131 9.34 10.89 -19.54
C GLY A 131 8.81 11.61 -18.29
N LEU A 132 8.21 10.86 -17.37
CA LEU A 132 7.64 11.39 -16.13
C LEU A 132 8.70 12.04 -15.23
N PHE A 133 9.97 11.61 -15.28
CA PHE A 133 11.06 12.28 -14.60
C PHE A 133 11.32 13.69 -15.15
N GLU A 134 11.10 13.93 -16.43
CA GLU A 134 11.17 15.27 -17.03
C GLU A 134 9.92 16.10 -16.69
N VAL A 135 8.74 15.48 -16.73
CA VAL A 135 7.46 16.16 -16.47
C VAL A 135 7.38 16.64 -15.02
N ALA A 136 7.94 15.86 -14.09
CA ALA A 136 7.97 16.23 -12.68
C ALA A 136 8.80 17.49 -12.38
N GLY A 137 9.72 17.89 -13.28
CA GLY A 137 10.49 19.12 -13.16
C GLY A 137 11.19 19.27 -11.81
N ALA A 138 10.97 20.40 -11.12
CA ALA A 138 11.45 20.64 -9.75
C ALA A 138 10.50 20.13 -8.67
N GLY A 139 9.39 19.48 -9.05
CA GLY A 139 8.32 19.03 -8.18
C GLY A 139 8.59 17.73 -7.43
N THR A 140 7.60 16.86 -7.41
CA THR A 140 7.68 15.54 -6.76
C THR A 140 7.20 14.46 -7.71
N ILE A 141 7.93 13.34 -7.79
CA ILE A 141 7.47 12.13 -8.44
C ILE A 141 7.15 11.08 -7.38
N PHE A 142 5.95 10.51 -7.46
CA PHE A 142 5.49 9.41 -6.62
C PHE A 142 5.44 8.11 -7.44
N LEU A 143 6.28 7.16 -7.05
CA LEU A 143 6.37 5.82 -7.64
C LEU A 143 5.59 4.85 -6.75
N ASP A 144 4.32 4.59 -7.06
CA ASP A 144 3.51 3.64 -6.28
C ASP A 144 3.82 2.20 -6.70
N GLU A 145 3.76 1.29 -5.73
CA GLU A 145 4.06 -0.14 -5.85
C GLU A 145 5.47 -0.38 -6.46
N VAL A 146 6.48 0.32 -5.92
CA VAL A 146 7.87 0.23 -6.40
C VAL A 146 8.45 -1.17 -6.30
N GLY A 147 7.91 -2.01 -5.39
CA GLY A 147 8.29 -3.43 -5.24
C GLY A 147 7.99 -4.30 -6.46
N GLU A 148 7.06 -3.86 -7.31
CA GLU A 148 6.66 -4.56 -8.54
C GLU A 148 7.53 -4.21 -9.77
N LEU A 149 8.53 -3.34 -9.61
CA LEU A 149 9.43 -2.99 -10.69
C LEU A 149 10.27 -4.19 -11.14
N PRO A 150 10.39 -4.46 -12.45
CA PRO A 150 11.32 -5.46 -12.96
C PRO A 150 12.77 -5.14 -12.61
N LEU A 151 13.61 -6.14 -12.36
CA LEU A 151 15.02 -5.97 -11.95
C LEU A 151 15.82 -5.06 -12.89
N LYS A 152 15.53 -5.06 -14.20
CA LYS A 152 16.16 -4.18 -15.18
C LYS A 152 15.83 -2.71 -14.90
N LEU A 153 14.57 -2.41 -14.57
CA LEU A 153 14.14 -1.05 -14.24
C LEU A 153 14.64 -0.62 -12.87
N GLN A 154 14.73 -1.54 -11.91
CA GLN A 154 15.36 -1.26 -10.60
C GLN A 154 16.81 -0.79 -10.77
N ALA A 155 17.60 -1.41 -11.66
CA ALA A 155 18.97 -0.98 -11.92
C ALA A 155 19.05 0.42 -12.54
N LYS A 156 18.09 0.78 -13.41
CA LYS A 156 18.01 2.13 -13.99
C LYS A 156 17.54 3.16 -12.96
N LEU A 157 16.54 2.80 -12.14
CA LEU A 157 16.05 3.66 -11.06
C LEU A 157 17.15 3.94 -10.03
N LEU A 158 17.97 2.95 -9.70
CA LEU A 158 19.11 3.13 -8.79
C LEU A 158 20.01 4.28 -9.26
N ARG A 159 20.41 4.28 -10.54
CA ARG A 159 21.23 5.36 -11.10
C ARG A 159 20.55 6.72 -10.99
N VAL A 160 19.23 6.77 -11.24
CA VAL A 160 18.46 8.00 -11.10
C VAL A 160 18.44 8.52 -9.67
N VAL A 161 18.28 7.63 -8.69
CA VAL A 161 18.25 8.00 -7.26
C VAL A 161 19.64 8.45 -6.79
N GLU A 162 20.71 7.79 -7.23
CA GLU A 162 22.10 8.09 -6.85
C GLU A 162 22.67 9.31 -7.55
N ASP A 163 22.71 9.26 -8.89
CA ASP A 163 23.39 10.25 -9.72
C ASP A 163 22.53 11.47 -10.00
N ARG A 164 21.21 11.39 -9.75
CA ARG A 164 20.24 12.41 -10.13
C ARG A 164 20.26 12.71 -11.64
N ARG A 165 20.60 11.70 -12.45
CA ARG A 165 20.69 11.78 -13.91
C ARG A 165 20.02 10.59 -14.56
N PHE A 166 19.49 10.81 -15.74
CA PHE A 166 18.90 9.78 -16.58
C PHE A 166 19.03 10.12 -18.05
N ARG A 167 18.74 9.15 -18.92
CA ARG A 167 18.70 9.32 -20.37
C ARG A 167 17.38 8.77 -20.89
N ARG A 168 16.88 9.35 -21.96
CA ARG A 168 15.75 8.78 -22.71
C ARG A 168 16.16 7.47 -23.38
N LEU A 169 15.19 6.62 -23.65
CA LEU A 169 15.39 5.42 -24.46
C LEU A 169 15.86 5.82 -25.86
N GLY A 170 16.89 5.16 -26.35
CA GLY A 170 17.50 5.47 -27.64
C GLY A 170 18.32 6.77 -27.68
N GLY A 171 18.34 7.56 -26.62
CA GLY A 171 19.10 8.81 -26.52
C GLY A 171 20.43 8.66 -25.78
N SER A 172 21.39 9.54 -26.12
CA SER A 172 22.69 9.66 -25.46
C SER A 172 22.76 10.84 -24.49
N GLU A 173 21.86 11.82 -24.60
CA GLU A 173 21.83 13.05 -23.80
C GLU A 173 21.51 12.75 -22.32
N GLU A 174 22.37 13.20 -21.41
CA GLU A 174 22.10 13.13 -19.96
C GLU A 174 21.19 14.28 -19.51
N ARG A 175 20.18 13.93 -18.71
CA ARG A 175 19.21 14.86 -18.13
C ARG A 175 19.27 14.78 -16.62
N THR A 176 19.16 15.94 -15.97
CA THR A 176 19.19 16.02 -14.50
C THR A 176 17.79 15.84 -13.92
N LEU A 177 17.66 14.99 -12.91
CA LEU A 177 16.46 14.87 -12.10
C LEU A 177 16.45 15.92 -10.99
N SER A 178 15.60 16.93 -11.11
CA SER A 178 15.40 17.93 -10.06
C SER A 178 14.27 17.56 -9.09
N ALA A 179 13.36 16.65 -9.49
CA ALA A 179 12.22 16.24 -8.67
C ALA A 179 12.65 15.50 -7.40
N ARG A 180 11.84 15.64 -6.35
CA ARG A 180 11.88 14.79 -5.16
C ARG A 180 11.26 13.43 -5.49
N ILE A 181 11.87 12.34 -5.02
CA ILE A 181 11.34 11.00 -5.17
C ILE A 181 10.61 10.61 -3.89
N VAL A 182 9.38 10.15 -4.05
CA VAL A 182 8.58 9.46 -3.03
C VAL A 182 8.22 8.10 -3.62
N ALA A 183 8.57 7.02 -2.93
CA ALA A 183 8.25 5.65 -3.34
C ALA A 183 7.18 5.06 -2.42
N GLY A 184 6.22 4.33 -2.97
CA GLY A 184 5.17 3.62 -2.24
C GLY A 184 5.26 2.11 -2.46
N THR A 185 4.99 1.32 -1.44
CA THR A 185 4.92 -0.14 -1.55
C THR A 185 3.98 -0.74 -0.50
N ASN A 186 3.33 -1.84 -0.86
CA ASN A 186 2.61 -2.71 0.08
C ASN A 186 3.43 -3.95 0.45
N MET A 187 4.57 -4.17 -0.19
CA MET A 187 5.45 -5.32 0.03
C MET A 187 6.48 -5.03 1.14
N LEU A 188 6.86 -6.09 1.84
CA LEU A 188 8.06 -6.09 2.68
C LEU A 188 9.28 -6.19 1.76
N LEU A 189 9.90 -5.05 1.43
CA LEU A 189 11.03 -5.01 0.50
C LEU A 189 12.23 -5.82 1.02
N GLU A 190 12.41 -5.93 2.33
CA GLU A 190 13.44 -6.75 2.97
C GLU A 190 13.28 -8.23 2.55
N THR A 191 12.07 -8.75 2.54
CA THR A 191 11.76 -10.10 2.07
C THR A 191 12.02 -10.23 0.58
N ALA A 192 11.59 -9.25 -0.22
CA ALA A 192 11.82 -9.24 -1.66
C ALA A 192 13.32 -9.20 -2.01
N VAL A 193 14.15 -8.52 -1.19
CA VAL A 193 15.62 -8.55 -1.31
C VAL A 193 16.16 -9.93 -1.01
N ALA A 194 15.73 -10.57 0.09
CA ALA A 194 16.17 -11.93 0.44
C ALA A 194 15.81 -12.97 -0.65
N GLU A 195 14.69 -12.77 -1.35
CA GLU A 195 14.22 -13.59 -2.46
C GLU A 195 14.81 -13.19 -3.83
N ASN A 196 15.75 -12.24 -3.88
CA ASN A 196 16.35 -11.71 -5.13
C ASN A 196 15.31 -11.12 -6.11
N ARG A 197 14.13 -10.70 -5.65
CA ARG A 197 13.09 -10.01 -6.43
C ARG A 197 13.27 -8.49 -6.41
N PHE A 198 14.00 -7.98 -5.41
CA PHE A 198 14.35 -6.57 -5.29
C PHE A 198 15.84 -6.42 -5.01
N ARG A 199 16.47 -5.38 -5.58
CA ARG A 199 17.91 -5.12 -5.40
C ARG A 199 18.18 -4.49 -4.03
N ALA A 200 19.15 -5.02 -3.32
CA ALA A 200 19.55 -4.50 -2.01
C ALA A 200 20.07 -3.05 -2.07
N ASP A 201 20.86 -2.72 -3.10
CA ASP A 201 21.40 -1.38 -3.31
C ASP A 201 20.29 -0.33 -3.50
N LEU A 202 19.29 -0.62 -4.32
CA LEU A 202 18.12 0.26 -4.51
C LEU A 202 17.30 0.38 -3.22
N PHE A 203 17.09 -0.72 -2.50
CA PHE A 203 16.38 -0.69 -1.21
C PHE A 203 17.00 0.32 -0.25
N TYR A 204 18.31 0.25 -0.01
CA TYR A 204 18.97 1.19 0.90
C TYR A 204 18.91 2.65 0.42
N ARG A 205 18.89 2.89 -0.87
CA ARG A 205 18.76 4.26 -1.44
C ARG A 205 17.34 4.82 -1.38
N LEU A 206 16.31 3.97 -1.40
CA LEU A 206 14.92 4.38 -1.23
C LEU A 206 14.56 4.53 0.25
N ASN A 207 15.11 3.68 1.12
CA ASN A 207 14.78 3.58 2.54
C ASN A 207 15.55 4.60 3.41
N VAL A 208 15.59 5.88 2.97
CA VAL A 208 16.25 6.96 3.74
C VAL A 208 15.32 7.54 4.78
N ALA A 209 14.08 7.84 4.39
CA ALA A 209 13.01 8.25 5.31
C ALA A 209 11.83 7.31 5.12
N ARG A 210 11.67 6.36 6.04
CA ARG A 210 10.58 5.38 6.02
C ARG A 210 9.40 5.90 6.82
N LEU A 211 8.23 5.91 6.21
CA LEU A 211 6.95 6.25 6.81
C LEU A 211 6.00 5.07 6.65
N GLU A 212 5.58 4.48 7.75
CA GLU A 212 4.68 3.32 7.74
C GLU A 212 3.25 3.78 8.00
N LEU A 213 2.38 3.62 7.00
CA LEU A 213 0.97 3.95 7.14
C LEU A 213 0.24 2.79 7.84
N PRO A 214 -0.34 3.04 9.01
CA PRO A 214 -1.04 1.98 9.74
C PRO A 214 -2.28 1.52 8.97
N PRO A 215 -2.57 0.21 8.96
CA PRO A 215 -3.81 -0.33 8.40
C PRO A 215 -5.02 0.18 9.19
N LEU A 216 -6.19 0.20 8.55
CA LEU A 216 -7.40 0.81 9.14
C LEU A 216 -7.83 0.15 10.46
N ARG A 217 -7.58 -1.15 10.64
CA ARG A 217 -7.83 -1.89 11.89
C ARG A 217 -7.02 -1.37 13.10
N GLU A 218 -5.86 -0.74 12.85
CA GLU A 218 -5.01 -0.11 13.88
C GLU A 218 -5.37 1.37 14.10
N ARG A 219 -6.31 1.86 13.30
CA ARG A 219 -6.87 3.22 13.34
C ARG A 219 -8.37 3.20 13.62
N ALA A 220 -8.85 2.28 14.45
CA ALA A 220 -10.29 2.06 14.65
C ALA A 220 -11.06 3.34 14.98
N GLY A 221 -10.49 4.26 15.75
CA GLY A 221 -11.08 5.57 16.04
C GLY A 221 -11.29 6.48 14.82
N ASP A 222 -10.59 6.22 13.70
CA ASP A 222 -10.73 7.01 12.47
C ASP A 222 -11.88 6.47 11.58
N ILE A 223 -12.38 5.26 11.82
CA ILE A 223 -13.44 4.65 10.99
C ILE A 223 -14.70 5.51 10.96
N PRO A 224 -15.25 5.98 12.10
CA PRO A 224 -16.41 6.86 12.08
C PRO A 224 -16.18 8.20 11.36
N ILE A 225 -14.99 8.76 11.49
CA ILE A 225 -14.62 10.03 10.86
C ILE A 225 -14.57 9.86 9.34
N LEU A 226 -13.86 8.84 8.87
CA LEU A 226 -13.76 8.50 7.45
C LEU A 226 -15.12 8.13 6.84
N ALA A 227 -15.92 7.35 7.56
CA ALA A 227 -17.24 6.96 7.09
C ALA A 227 -18.16 8.17 6.89
N ARG A 228 -18.22 9.09 7.86
CA ARG A 228 -18.98 10.34 7.74
C ARG A 228 -18.48 11.20 6.59
N PHE A 229 -17.18 11.33 6.43
CA PHE A 229 -16.58 12.06 5.30
C PHE A 229 -17.01 11.49 3.96
N PHE A 230 -17.02 10.17 3.78
CA PHE A 230 -17.45 9.56 2.52
C PHE A 230 -18.95 9.69 2.28
N VAL A 231 -19.79 9.61 3.33
CA VAL A 231 -21.23 9.87 3.22
C VAL A 231 -21.47 11.30 2.79
N GLN A 232 -20.86 12.28 3.46
CA GLN A 232 -21.01 13.68 3.12
C GLN A 232 -20.57 13.97 1.70
N ARG A 233 -19.43 13.47 1.28
CA ARG A 233 -18.91 13.67 -0.08
C ARG A 233 -19.84 13.07 -1.14
N HIS A 234 -20.43 11.90 -0.87
CA HIS A 234 -21.42 11.29 -1.74
C HIS A 234 -22.71 12.10 -1.78
N ALA A 235 -23.18 12.56 -0.62
CA ALA A 235 -24.36 13.39 -0.47
C ALA A 235 -24.26 14.71 -1.28
N GLU A 236 -23.11 15.39 -1.19
CA GLU A 236 -22.81 16.59 -1.98
C GLU A 236 -22.83 16.33 -3.49
N THR A 237 -22.30 15.17 -3.94
CA THR A 237 -22.27 14.81 -5.36
C THR A 237 -23.65 14.49 -5.92
N GLU A 238 -24.50 13.83 -5.14
CA GLU A 238 -25.82 13.33 -5.54
C GLU A 238 -26.98 14.28 -5.14
N GLY A 239 -26.68 15.41 -4.50
CA GLY A 239 -27.70 16.36 -4.04
C GLY A 239 -28.57 15.81 -2.89
N ARG A 240 -28.05 14.93 -2.04
CA ARG A 240 -28.73 14.28 -0.91
C ARG A 240 -28.18 14.78 0.42
N GLU A 241 -28.33 16.06 0.70
CA GLU A 241 -27.68 16.74 1.86
C GLU A 241 -28.04 16.14 3.23
N ASP A 242 -29.22 15.50 3.36
CA ASP A 242 -29.69 14.89 4.62
C ASP A 242 -29.16 13.46 4.84
N LEU A 243 -28.38 12.89 3.90
CA LEU A 243 -27.90 11.53 4.00
C LEU A 243 -26.92 11.35 5.18
N ARG A 244 -27.22 10.40 6.07
CA ARG A 244 -26.40 10.14 7.27
C ARG A 244 -26.33 8.66 7.62
N LEU A 245 -25.34 8.29 8.44
CA LEU A 245 -25.21 6.94 9.00
C LEU A 245 -26.04 6.80 10.29
N ALA A 246 -26.76 5.68 10.42
CA ALA A 246 -27.33 5.28 11.70
C ALA A 246 -26.22 4.92 12.71
N ALA A 247 -26.49 5.08 14.00
CA ALA A 247 -25.53 4.72 15.05
C ALA A 247 -25.09 3.22 14.97
N ASP A 248 -26.06 2.34 14.72
CA ASP A 248 -25.82 0.90 14.56
C ASP A 248 -24.97 0.59 13.32
N SER A 249 -25.06 1.42 12.26
CA SER A 249 -24.21 1.32 11.09
C SER A 249 -22.76 1.66 11.42
N VAL A 250 -22.53 2.72 12.20
CA VAL A 250 -21.19 3.08 12.67
C VAL A 250 -20.60 1.95 13.51
N ALA A 251 -21.36 1.40 14.46
CA ALA A 251 -20.91 0.28 15.30
C ALA A 251 -20.61 -1.00 14.48
N ALA A 252 -21.33 -1.22 13.38
CA ALA A 252 -21.04 -2.33 12.45
C ALA A 252 -19.73 -2.11 11.69
N LEU A 253 -19.48 -0.87 11.23
CA LEU A 253 -18.23 -0.50 10.54
C LEU A 253 -17.01 -0.65 11.46
N GLU A 254 -17.10 -0.24 12.72
CA GLU A 254 -15.99 -0.36 13.70
C GLU A 254 -15.61 -1.81 13.99
N ARG A 255 -16.56 -2.74 13.94
CA ARG A 255 -16.32 -4.19 14.17
C ARG A 255 -15.67 -4.90 12.98
N HIS A 256 -15.65 -4.30 11.81
CA HIS A 256 -15.08 -4.92 10.62
C HIS A 256 -13.55 -4.76 10.57
N ARG A 257 -12.82 -5.76 10.05
CA ARG A 257 -11.35 -5.78 10.01
C ARG A 257 -10.72 -4.96 8.88
N TRP A 258 -11.49 -4.61 7.88
CA TRP A 258 -11.07 -3.79 6.73
C TRP A 258 -9.82 -4.29 6.01
N PRO A 259 -9.79 -5.51 5.46
CA PRO A 259 -8.63 -6.01 4.72
C PRO A 259 -8.26 -5.15 3.50
N GLY A 260 -9.22 -4.46 2.89
CA GLY A 260 -9.00 -3.47 1.82
C GLY A 260 -8.86 -2.02 2.33
N ASN A 261 -8.71 -1.83 3.65
CA ASN A 261 -8.46 -0.56 4.31
C ASN A 261 -9.47 0.55 3.92
N ILE A 262 -8.99 1.77 3.72
CA ILE A 262 -9.82 2.95 3.40
C ILE A 262 -10.51 2.79 2.03
N ARG A 263 -9.88 2.09 1.07
CA ARG A 263 -10.49 1.84 -0.24
C ARG A 263 -11.72 0.94 -0.11
N GLU A 264 -11.67 -0.08 0.73
CA GLU A 264 -12.82 -0.94 1.01
C GLU A 264 -13.92 -0.17 1.75
N LEU A 265 -13.56 0.59 2.81
CA LEU A 265 -14.52 1.42 3.55
C LEU A 265 -15.25 2.38 2.62
N LYS A 266 -14.53 3.10 1.78
CA LYS A 266 -15.11 4.01 0.77
C LYS A 266 -16.12 3.28 -0.11
N ASN A 267 -15.73 2.14 -0.71
CA ASN A 267 -16.59 1.37 -1.61
C ASN A 267 -17.86 0.84 -0.90
N VAL A 268 -17.74 0.43 0.36
CA VAL A 268 -18.88 -0.01 1.17
C VAL A 268 -19.85 1.14 1.42
N ILE A 269 -19.35 2.31 1.79
CA ILE A 269 -20.17 3.50 2.04
C ILE A 269 -20.85 3.98 0.75
N GLU A 270 -20.13 4.11 -0.35
CA GLU A 270 -20.70 4.54 -1.64
C GLU A 270 -21.81 3.59 -2.11
N ARG A 271 -21.58 2.28 -2.00
CA ARG A 271 -22.62 1.28 -2.33
C ARG A 271 -23.83 1.39 -1.41
N ALA A 272 -23.61 1.54 -0.11
CA ALA A 272 -24.69 1.68 0.86
C ALA A 272 -25.51 2.94 0.61
N ALA A 273 -24.88 4.04 0.23
CA ALA A 273 -25.55 5.30 -0.12
C ALA A 273 -26.42 5.16 -1.37
N VAL A 274 -25.97 4.42 -2.39
CA VAL A 274 -26.73 4.13 -3.61
C VAL A 274 -27.97 3.26 -3.33
N VAL A 275 -27.84 2.24 -2.48
CA VAL A 275 -28.95 1.31 -2.15
C VAL A 275 -29.95 1.92 -1.17
N CYS A 276 -29.52 2.90 -0.36
CA CYS A 276 -30.36 3.58 0.61
C CYS A 276 -31.34 4.51 -0.08
N THR A 277 -32.63 4.19 -0.04
CA THR A 277 -33.70 5.02 -0.61
C THR A 277 -34.14 6.17 0.29
N GLY A 278 -33.88 6.12 1.59
CA GLY A 278 -34.14 7.19 2.58
C GLY A 278 -32.85 7.93 2.96
N ASP A 279 -32.94 8.81 3.94
CA ASP A 279 -31.82 9.67 4.37
C ASP A 279 -30.90 9.03 5.40
N VAL A 280 -31.19 7.79 5.86
CA VAL A 280 -30.43 7.12 6.90
C VAL A 280 -29.90 5.77 6.43
N ILE A 281 -28.59 5.65 6.31
CA ILE A 281 -27.92 4.39 5.98
C ILE A 281 -27.98 3.48 7.21
N GLN A 282 -28.76 2.39 7.09
CA GLN A 282 -28.94 1.36 8.11
C GLN A 282 -27.90 0.23 7.94
N PRO A 283 -27.65 -0.60 8.97
CA PRO A 283 -26.69 -1.72 8.88
C PRO A 283 -26.94 -2.69 7.72
N HIS A 284 -28.19 -2.91 7.34
CA HIS A 284 -28.54 -3.80 6.24
C HIS A 284 -28.18 -3.25 4.85
N HIS A 285 -27.98 -1.93 4.70
CA HIS A 285 -27.44 -1.32 3.50
C HIS A 285 -25.94 -1.55 3.36
N LEU A 286 -25.23 -1.73 4.50
CA LEU A 286 -23.80 -2.01 4.53
C LEU A 286 -23.58 -3.47 4.11
N SER A 287 -23.23 -3.70 2.87
CA SER A 287 -22.82 -5.02 2.40
C SER A 287 -21.44 -5.38 3.01
N LEU A 288 -21.37 -5.45 4.34
CA LEU A 288 -20.22 -5.96 5.06
C LEU A 288 -20.21 -7.49 4.88
N GLN A 289 -19.90 -7.94 3.67
CA GLN A 289 -19.68 -9.35 3.49
C GLN A 289 -18.49 -9.73 4.38
N ARG A 290 -18.69 -10.74 5.23
CA ARG A 290 -17.63 -11.67 5.59
C ARG A 290 -17.18 -12.37 4.29
N ARG A 291 -16.60 -11.63 3.36
CA ARG A 291 -15.60 -12.22 2.52
C ARG A 291 -14.44 -12.46 3.49
N SER A 292 -14.47 -13.62 4.14
CA SER A 292 -13.24 -14.35 4.28
C SER A 292 -12.63 -14.27 2.89
N PHE A 293 -11.72 -13.34 2.68
CA PHE A 293 -10.69 -13.50 1.70
C PHE A 293 -9.94 -14.70 2.27
N VAL A 294 -10.45 -15.87 1.97
CA VAL A 294 -9.67 -17.08 2.09
C VAL A 294 -8.56 -16.78 1.09
N PRO A 295 -7.32 -16.54 1.54
CA PRO A 295 -6.21 -16.58 0.61
C PRO A 295 -6.42 -17.89 -0.13
N LEU A 296 -6.24 -17.92 -1.44
CA LEU A 296 -6.35 -19.13 -2.26
C LEU A 296 -5.40 -20.27 -1.78
N LEU A 297 -4.81 -20.10 -0.61
CA LEU A 297 -3.95 -21.03 0.14
C LEU A 297 -4.60 -21.61 1.41
N GLU A 298 -5.79 -21.13 1.86
CA GLU A 298 -6.62 -21.94 2.71
C GLU A 298 -7.47 -22.82 1.80
N THR A 299 -6.89 -23.94 1.40
CA THR A 299 -7.66 -25.12 1.06
C THR A 299 -8.79 -25.25 2.08
N PRO A 300 -10.09 -25.38 1.66
CA PRO A 300 -11.17 -25.73 2.57
C PRO A 300 -10.69 -26.95 3.33
N ALA A 301 -10.67 -26.87 4.65
CA ALA A 301 -10.10 -27.81 5.61
C ALA A 301 -9.56 -29.07 4.92
N GLY A 302 -8.37 -28.97 4.37
CA GLY A 302 -7.74 -30.05 3.63
C GLY A 302 -7.58 -31.17 4.63
N ALA A 303 -8.20 -32.29 4.40
CA ALA A 303 -7.99 -33.44 5.23
C ALA A 303 -6.50 -33.78 5.16
N MET A 304 -5.85 -33.67 6.29
CA MET A 304 -4.40 -33.83 6.39
C MET A 304 -4.13 -35.31 6.69
N ILE A 305 -3.47 -36.00 5.77
CA ILE A 305 -2.99 -37.35 5.99
C ILE A 305 -1.70 -37.26 6.82
N ARG A 306 -1.73 -37.72 8.06
CA ARG A 306 -0.53 -37.78 8.92
C ARG A 306 0.28 -39.03 8.59
N ILE A 307 1.56 -38.85 8.31
CA ILE A 307 2.53 -39.92 8.22
C ILE A 307 3.34 -39.89 9.53
N PRO A 308 3.21 -40.91 10.41
CA PRO A 308 3.98 -40.98 11.64
C PRO A 308 5.49 -41.12 11.35
N SER A 309 6.32 -40.83 12.36
CA SER A 309 7.78 -40.91 12.25
C SER A 309 8.27 -42.35 11.95
N GLU A 310 7.51 -43.35 12.36
CA GLU A 310 7.75 -44.78 12.06
C GLU A 310 7.35 -45.17 10.62
N GLY A 311 6.75 -44.23 9.88
CA GLY A 311 6.30 -44.45 8.51
C GLY A 311 4.86 -44.96 8.41
N LYS A 312 4.31 -44.95 7.19
CA LYS A 312 2.98 -45.48 6.84
C LYS A 312 3.06 -46.12 5.47
N SER A 313 2.46 -47.29 5.28
CA SER A 313 2.50 -47.94 3.97
C SER A 313 1.79 -47.11 2.89
N LEU A 314 2.26 -47.13 1.66
CA LEU A 314 1.64 -46.41 0.55
C LEU A 314 0.16 -46.78 0.39
N GLN A 315 -0.17 -48.07 0.57
CA GLN A 315 -1.56 -48.51 0.51
C GLN A 315 -2.43 -47.85 1.58
N ALA A 316 -1.98 -47.79 2.82
CA ALA A 316 -2.70 -47.14 3.91
C ALA A 316 -2.88 -45.62 3.68
N ILE A 317 -1.92 -44.96 3.03
CA ILE A 317 -2.03 -43.56 2.64
C ILE A 317 -3.09 -43.35 1.56
N VAL A 318 -3.10 -44.26 0.57
CA VAL A 318 -4.09 -44.21 -0.52
C VAL A 318 -5.50 -44.48 0.00
N ASP A 319 -5.68 -45.46 0.87
CA ASP A 319 -6.98 -45.81 1.45
C ASP A 319 -7.52 -44.66 2.31
N GLU A 320 -6.69 -44.05 3.15
CA GLU A 320 -7.06 -42.86 3.95
C GLU A 320 -7.43 -41.67 3.05
N ALA A 321 -6.69 -41.44 1.96
CA ALA A 321 -7.00 -40.41 0.98
C ALA A 321 -8.37 -40.63 0.33
N ILE A 322 -8.70 -41.87 -0.02
CA ILE A 322 -9.99 -42.22 -0.60
C ILE A 322 -11.12 -41.98 0.38
N HIS A 323 -11.02 -42.50 1.61
CA HIS A 323 -12.07 -42.34 2.64
C HIS A 323 -12.30 -40.88 3.02
N THR A 324 -11.23 -40.14 3.20
CA THR A 324 -11.26 -38.73 3.54
C THR A 324 -11.94 -37.92 2.42
N THR A 325 -11.59 -38.19 1.16
CA THR A 325 -12.18 -37.46 0.01
C THR A 325 -13.68 -37.82 -0.16
N ILE A 326 -14.07 -39.05 0.10
CA ILE A 326 -15.49 -39.46 0.08
C ILE A 326 -16.26 -38.72 1.21
N GLY A 327 -15.67 -38.60 2.40
CA GLY A 327 -16.25 -37.84 3.50
C GLY A 327 -16.43 -36.35 3.15
N LEU A 328 -15.40 -35.72 2.55
CA LEU A 328 -15.45 -34.32 2.11
C LEU A 328 -16.52 -34.07 1.03
N THR A 329 -16.82 -35.07 0.21
CA THR A 329 -17.85 -34.98 -0.85
C THR A 329 -19.24 -35.44 -0.42
N GLY A 330 -19.46 -35.66 0.88
CA GLY A 330 -20.74 -36.13 1.43
C GLY A 330 -21.20 -37.46 0.84
N GLY A 331 -20.25 -38.36 0.48
CA GLY A 331 -20.53 -39.65 -0.12
C GLY A 331 -20.68 -39.66 -1.64
N ASN A 332 -20.51 -38.52 -2.30
CA ASN A 332 -20.61 -38.41 -3.76
C ASN A 332 -19.38 -39.01 -4.47
N LEU A 333 -19.48 -40.28 -4.86
CA LEU A 333 -18.38 -41.02 -5.48
C LEU A 333 -17.90 -40.44 -6.82
N SER A 334 -18.76 -39.76 -7.56
CA SER A 334 -18.38 -39.13 -8.83
C SER A 334 -17.56 -37.87 -8.58
N ALA A 335 -17.92 -37.07 -7.55
CA ALA A 335 -17.14 -35.92 -7.12
C ALA A 335 -15.82 -36.34 -6.50
N ALA A 336 -15.82 -37.38 -5.64
CA ALA A 336 -14.62 -37.92 -5.02
C ALA A 336 -13.61 -38.44 -6.06
N ALA A 337 -14.05 -39.19 -7.08
CA ALA A 337 -13.21 -39.70 -8.16
C ALA A 337 -12.54 -38.54 -8.94
N ARG A 338 -13.28 -37.44 -9.20
CA ARG A 338 -12.76 -36.24 -9.87
C ARG A 338 -11.65 -35.56 -9.05
N ILE A 339 -11.85 -35.42 -7.75
CA ILE A 339 -10.86 -34.82 -6.83
C ILE A 339 -9.60 -35.67 -6.74
N LEU A 340 -9.76 -37.01 -6.70
CA LEU A 340 -8.65 -37.95 -6.64
C LEU A 340 -7.94 -38.15 -8.00
N GLY A 341 -8.41 -37.55 -9.08
CA GLY A 341 -7.83 -37.68 -10.42
C GLY A 341 -7.95 -39.10 -11.00
N ILE A 342 -8.92 -39.91 -10.56
CA ILE A 342 -9.15 -41.28 -11.02
C ILE A 342 -10.54 -41.48 -11.60
N SER A 343 -10.74 -42.52 -12.38
CA SER A 343 -12.07 -42.85 -12.88
C SER A 343 -12.97 -43.43 -11.78
N ARG A 344 -14.29 -43.16 -11.84
CA ARG A 344 -15.27 -43.74 -10.89
C ARG A 344 -15.19 -45.28 -10.81
N PRO A 345 -15.06 -46.04 -11.92
CA PRO A 345 -14.82 -47.50 -11.86
C PRO A 345 -13.58 -47.88 -11.08
N THR A 346 -12.48 -47.14 -11.23
CA THR A 346 -11.24 -47.36 -10.48
C THR A 346 -11.43 -47.13 -8.97
N LEU A 347 -12.15 -46.05 -8.57
CA LEU A 347 -12.50 -45.80 -7.18
C LEU A 347 -13.35 -46.95 -6.59
N MET A 348 -14.36 -47.41 -7.32
CA MET A 348 -15.22 -48.50 -6.90
C MET A 348 -14.47 -49.84 -6.75
N ARG A 349 -13.47 -50.10 -7.61
CA ARG A 349 -12.63 -51.28 -7.51
C ARG A 349 -11.78 -51.24 -6.24
N LYS A 350 -11.13 -50.10 -5.96
CA LYS A 350 -10.30 -49.92 -4.76
C LYS A 350 -11.10 -50.10 -3.46
N LEU A 351 -12.33 -49.59 -3.40
CA LEU A 351 -13.22 -49.77 -2.24
C LEU A 351 -13.66 -51.24 -2.07
N ARG A 352 -13.82 -52.01 -3.14
CA ARG A 352 -14.11 -53.44 -3.06
C ARG A 352 -12.90 -54.26 -2.57
N ASP A 353 -11.72 -53.95 -3.09
CA ASP A 353 -10.47 -54.62 -2.72
C ASP A 353 -10.20 -54.42 -1.20
N GLU A 354 -10.42 -53.23 -0.67
CA GLU A 354 -10.31 -52.93 0.78
C GLU A 354 -11.33 -53.72 1.61
N GLY A 355 -12.57 -53.79 1.16
CA GLY A 355 -13.62 -54.60 1.82
C GLY A 355 -13.33 -56.08 1.83
N SER A 356 -12.65 -56.63 0.83
CA SER A 356 -12.21 -58.04 0.79
C SER A 356 -11.06 -58.31 1.77
N VAL A 357 -10.07 -57.40 1.86
CA VAL A 357 -8.94 -57.49 2.78
C VAL A 357 -9.41 -57.45 4.25
N ARG A 358 -10.34 -56.55 4.62
CA ARG A 358 -10.91 -56.50 5.97
C ARG A 358 -11.68 -57.81 6.34
N ARG A 359 -12.41 -58.42 5.41
CA ARG A 359 -13.09 -59.70 5.64
C ARG A 359 -12.12 -60.84 5.87
N THR A 360 -10.98 -60.87 5.16
CA THR A 360 -9.97 -61.91 5.30
C THR A 360 -9.26 -61.81 6.67
N ILE A 361 -8.97 -60.58 7.16
CA ILE A 361 -8.31 -60.39 8.45
C ILE A 361 -9.26 -60.77 9.64
N LEU A 362 -10.55 -60.49 9.51
CA LEU A 362 -11.55 -60.89 10.56
C LEU A 362 -11.90 -62.38 10.53
N ALA A 363 -11.60 -63.10 9.47
CA ALA A 363 -11.82 -64.54 9.39
C ALA A 363 -10.58 -65.37 9.83
N SER A 364 -9.43 -64.72 10.08
CA SER A 364 -8.18 -65.35 10.56
C SER A 364 -7.81 -64.93 12.00
N SER A 365 -8.70 -64.26 12.69
CA SER A 365 -8.66 -63.97 14.15
C SER A 365 -9.75 -64.74 14.87
#